data_17f644f2f0d0a815f8b303fb6d43fdea
#
_entry.id   17f644f2f0d0a815f8b303fb6d43fdea
#
_cell.length_a   1.000
_cell.length_b   1.000
_cell.length_c   1.000
_cell.angle_alpha   90.00
_cell.angle_beta   90.00
_cell.angle_gamma   90.00
#
_symmetry.space_group_name_H-M   'P 1'
#
loop_
_entity.id
_entity.type
_entity.pdbx_description
1 polymer ?
#
loop_
_entity_poly.entity_id
_entity_poly.type
_entity_poly.pdbx_seq_one_letter_code
_entity_poly.pdbx_strand_id
1 'polypeptide(L)'
;MLALAADLSRFPFAEDLPLRAEARSRTCGSVITLGLALDEHGLIARTGMRVSACAIGQASAALLAQGVTGTAPGQVRQTASGLSAWLAGEGELPHWPGIEALAPARDHPGRHGALMLPWNAACEALSTGAA
;
A
#
# COMPACT_ATOMS: atom_id res chain seq x y z
N MET A 1 5.25 13.37 -7.43
CA MET A 1 5.05 12.83 -6.06
C MET A 1 4.05 13.61 -5.23
N LEU A 2 4.11 14.95 -5.26
CA LEU A 2 3.13 15.76 -4.51
C LEU A 2 1.69 15.51 -4.96
N ALA A 3 1.46 15.33 -6.26
CA ALA A 3 0.12 15.06 -6.79
C ALA A 3 -0.43 13.72 -6.27
N LEU A 4 0.43 12.70 -6.15
CA LEU A 4 0.02 11.42 -5.58
C LEU A 4 -0.33 11.55 -4.10
N ALA A 5 0.51 12.24 -3.34
CA ALA A 5 0.26 12.46 -1.91
C ALA A 5 -1.07 13.19 -1.68
N ALA A 6 -1.35 14.21 -2.50
CA ALA A 6 -2.59 14.98 -2.40
C ALA A 6 -3.83 14.11 -2.69
N ASP A 7 -3.70 13.09 -3.53
CA ASP A 7 -4.82 12.22 -3.89
C ASP A 7 -5.27 11.32 -2.72
N LEU A 8 -4.44 11.16 -1.69
CA LEU A 8 -4.82 10.38 -0.50
C LEU A 8 -6.07 10.93 0.19
N SER A 9 -6.36 12.22 0.05
CA SER A 9 -7.57 12.81 0.64
C SER A 9 -8.86 12.21 0.08
N ARG A 10 -8.81 11.53 -1.06
CA ARG A 10 -9.95 10.84 -1.66
C ARG A 10 -10.23 9.49 -1.01
N PHE A 11 -9.32 8.99 -0.17
CA PHE A 11 -9.40 7.67 0.44
C PHE A 11 -9.27 7.79 1.97
N PRO A 12 -10.19 8.51 2.64
CA PRO A 12 -10.09 8.67 4.09
C PRO A 12 -10.37 7.35 4.80
N PHE A 13 -9.68 7.13 5.92
CA PHE A 13 -9.95 5.96 6.75
C PHE A 13 -11.37 6.03 7.30
N ALA A 14 -12.10 4.94 7.17
CA ALA A 14 -13.46 4.82 7.69
C ALA A 14 -13.54 3.63 8.64
N GLU A 15 -14.16 3.83 9.80
CA GLU A 15 -14.21 2.80 10.83
C GLU A 15 -15.13 1.62 10.49
N ASP A 16 -15.97 1.78 9.48
CA ASP A 16 -16.82 0.70 8.99
C ASP A 16 -16.10 -0.27 8.04
N LEU A 17 -14.83 0.01 7.70
CA LEU A 17 -14.02 -0.92 6.90
C LEU A 17 -13.66 -2.14 7.77
N PRO A 18 -14.12 -3.34 7.39
CA PRO A 18 -14.00 -4.51 8.27
C PRO A 18 -12.61 -5.12 8.37
N LEU A 19 -11.79 -4.99 7.33
CA LEU A 19 -10.43 -5.51 7.31
C LEU A 19 -9.47 -4.35 7.57
N ARG A 20 -8.83 -4.34 8.73
CA ARG A 20 -8.01 -3.21 9.15
C ARG A 20 -6.66 -3.65 9.68
N ALA A 21 -5.66 -2.81 9.47
CA ALA A 21 -4.33 -3.00 10.04
C ALA A 21 -3.64 -1.67 10.22
N GLU A 22 -2.73 -1.63 11.18
CA GLU A 22 -1.80 -0.53 11.37
C GLU A 22 -0.40 -1.05 11.17
N ALA A 23 0.44 -0.30 10.45
CA ALA A 23 1.83 -0.66 10.24
C ALA A 23 2.71 0.56 10.53
N ARG A 24 3.92 0.29 11.02
CA ARG A 24 4.90 1.32 11.38
C ARG A 24 6.24 1.00 10.75
N SER A 25 6.90 2.04 10.26
CA SER A 25 8.28 1.93 9.80
C SER A 25 9.23 2.18 10.96
N ARG A 26 10.22 1.30 11.12
CA ARG A 26 11.21 1.41 12.19
C ARG A 26 12.20 2.54 11.98
N THR A 27 12.46 2.89 10.72
CA THR A 27 13.55 3.80 10.38
C THR A 27 13.14 5.26 10.34
N CYS A 28 11.93 5.57 9.90
CA CYS A 28 11.51 6.96 9.71
C CYS A 28 10.29 7.37 10.54
N GLY A 29 9.79 6.48 11.40
CA GLY A 29 8.63 6.79 12.23
C GLY A 29 7.31 6.91 11.48
N SER A 30 7.26 6.47 10.23
CA SER A 30 6.03 6.50 9.44
C SER A 30 5.00 5.51 10.00
N VAL A 31 3.74 5.90 9.93
CA VAL A 31 2.61 5.08 10.41
C VAL A 31 1.50 5.13 9.40
N ILE A 32 0.88 3.99 9.14
CA ILE A 32 -0.33 3.91 8.33
C ILE A 32 -1.39 3.09 9.06
N THR A 33 -2.63 3.59 9.05
CA THR A 33 -3.82 2.83 9.42
C THR A 33 -4.61 2.64 8.14
N LEU A 34 -4.87 1.39 7.76
CA LEU A 34 -5.48 1.06 6.48
C LEU A 34 -6.67 0.14 6.70
N GLY A 35 -7.74 0.39 5.96
CA GLY A 35 -8.92 -0.47 5.97
C GLY A 35 -9.31 -0.86 4.55
N LEU A 36 -9.88 -2.05 4.44
CA LEU A 36 -10.37 -2.62 3.20
C LEU A 36 -11.73 -3.27 3.42
N ALA A 37 -12.55 -3.28 2.37
CA ALA A 37 -13.79 -4.04 2.35
C ALA A 37 -13.85 -4.85 1.05
N LEU A 38 -14.26 -6.09 1.14
CA LEU A 38 -14.43 -6.96 -0.02
C LEU A 38 -15.89 -6.94 -0.46
N ASP A 39 -16.11 -7.17 -1.75
CA ASP A 39 -17.46 -7.34 -2.28
C ASP A 39 -17.90 -8.82 -2.18
N GLU A 40 -19.09 -9.12 -2.71
CA GLU A 40 -19.65 -10.47 -2.69
C GLU A 40 -18.84 -11.49 -3.50
N HIS A 41 -17.97 -11.02 -4.40
CA HIS A 41 -17.10 -11.87 -5.20
C HIS A 41 -15.70 -12.03 -4.61
N GLY A 42 -15.47 -11.45 -3.43
CA GLY A 42 -14.16 -11.50 -2.78
C GLY A 42 -13.15 -10.51 -3.34
N LEU A 43 -13.57 -9.57 -4.19
CA LEU A 43 -12.72 -8.52 -4.70
C LEU A 43 -12.75 -7.30 -3.78
N ILE A 44 -11.67 -6.53 -3.78
CA ILE A 44 -11.59 -5.34 -2.95
C ILE A 44 -12.51 -4.26 -3.52
N ALA A 45 -13.51 -3.85 -2.75
CA ALA A 45 -14.53 -2.89 -3.17
C ALA A 45 -14.23 -1.48 -2.65
N ARG A 46 -13.64 -1.38 -1.46
CA ARG A 46 -13.36 -0.09 -0.82
C ARG A 46 -12.04 -0.12 -0.11
N THR A 47 -11.38 1.02 -0.07
CA THR A 47 -10.20 1.23 0.75
C THR A 47 -10.26 2.62 1.39
N GLY A 48 -9.65 2.73 2.55
CA GLY A 48 -9.44 4.01 3.20
C GLY A 48 -8.22 3.93 4.07
N MET A 49 -7.55 5.06 4.29
CA MET A 49 -6.33 5.04 5.07
C MET A 49 -6.01 6.37 5.70
N ARG A 50 -5.25 6.29 6.80
CA ARG A 50 -4.67 7.43 7.49
C ARG A 50 -3.18 7.25 7.44
N VAL A 51 -2.47 8.17 6.80
CA VAL A 51 -1.04 8.03 6.51
C VAL A 51 -0.27 9.19 7.12
N SER A 52 0.71 8.86 7.96
CA SER A 52 1.71 9.80 8.47
C SER A 52 3.06 9.29 8.01
N ALA A 53 3.55 9.81 6.89
CA ALA A 53 4.74 9.27 6.23
C ALA A 53 5.45 10.34 5.43
N CYS A 54 6.69 10.04 5.04
CA CYS A 54 7.44 10.88 4.09
C CYS A 54 6.79 10.81 2.69
N ALA A 55 7.29 11.64 1.79
CA ALA A 55 6.72 11.76 0.44
C ALA A 55 6.62 10.40 -0.29
N ILE A 56 7.64 9.55 -0.19
CA ILE A 56 7.63 8.26 -0.87
C ILE A 56 6.58 7.30 -0.26
N GLY A 57 6.41 7.34 1.05
CA GLY A 57 5.38 6.54 1.72
C GLY A 57 3.98 6.99 1.34
N GLN A 58 3.76 8.30 1.26
CA GLN A 58 2.49 8.86 0.83
C GLN A 58 2.19 8.51 -0.63
N ALA A 59 3.19 8.61 -1.51
CA ALA A 59 3.03 8.27 -2.91
C ALA A 59 2.70 6.79 -3.09
N SER A 60 3.40 5.91 -2.38
CA SER A 60 3.15 4.48 -2.42
C SER A 60 1.74 4.13 -1.95
N ALA A 61 1.29 4.75 -0.86
CA ALA A 61 -0.06 4.58 -0.34
C ALA A 61 -1.12 5.04 -1.35
N ALA A 62 -0.89 6.18 -2.00
CA ALA A 62 -1.81 6.68 -3.03
C ALA A 62 -1.92 5.73 -4.21
N LEU A 63 -0.81 5.17 -4.67
CA LEU A 63 -0.81 4.22 -5.78
C LEU A 63 -1.58 2.94 -5.42
N LEU A 64 -1.42 2.45 -4.22
CA LEU A 64 -2.20 1.30 -3.75
C LEU A 64 -3.69 1.66 -3.75
N ALA A 65 -4.07 2.79 -3.17
CA ALA A 65 -5.46 3.21 -3.08
C ALA A 65 -6.11 3.38 -4.45
N GLN A 66 -5.39 3.97 -5.40
CA GLN A 66 -5.90 4.23 -6.74
C GLN A 66 -6.15 2.95 -7.54
N GLY A 67 -5.34 1.92 -7.33
CA GLY A 67 -5.39 0.72 -8.15
C GLY A 67 -6.07 -0.48 -7.50
N VAL A 68 -6.38 -0.43 -6.21
CA VAL A 68 -6.76 -1.62 -5.46
C VAL A 68 -8.22 -2.05 -5.68
N THR A 69 -9.12 -1.12 -5.94
CA THR A 69 -10.54 -1.43 -6.14
C THR A 69 -10.71 -2.33 -7.36
N GLY A 70 -11.42 -3.44 -7.18
CA GLY A 70 -11.64 -4.43 -8.23
C GLY A 70 -10.55 -5.49 -8.31
N THR A 71 -9.49 -5.40 -7.49
CA THR A 71 -8.46 -6.43 -7.47
C THR A 71 -8.79 -7.53 -6.47
N ALA A 72 -8.22 -8.72 -6.70
CA ALA A 72 -8.30 -9.80 -5.74
C ALA A 72 -7.21 -9.65 -4.67
N PRO A 73 -7.46 -10.14 -3.43
CA PRO A 73 -6.43 -10.13 -2.38
C PRO A 73 -5.08 -10.71 -2.81
N GLY A 74 -5.09 -11.77 -3.63
CA GLY A 74 -3.87 -12.38 -4.16
C GLY A 74 -3.03 -11.44 -5.00
N GLN A 75 -3.67 -10.53 -5.75
CA GLN A 75 -2.96 -9.53 -6.55
C GLN A 75 -2.22 -8.53 -5.68
N VAL A 76 -2.81 -8.13 -4.57
CA VAL A 76 -2.16 -7.23 -3.60
C VAL A 76 -0.94 -7.92 -2.98
N ARG A 77 -1.09 -9.18 -2.56
CA ARG A 77 0.01 -9.94 -1.98
C ARG A 77 1.14 -10.16 -2.98
N GLN A 78 0.79 -10.47 -4.22
CA GLN A 78 1.76 -10.68 -5.28
C GLN A 78 2.53 -9.39 -5.60
N THR A 79 1.83 -8.25 -5.65
CA THR A 79 2.46 -6.96 -5.88
C THR A 79 3.39 -6.59 -4.72
N ALA A 80 2.96 -6.84 -3.49
CA ALA A 80 3.79 -6.59 -2.31
C ALA A 80 5.08 -7.42 -2.34
N SER A 81 4.97 -8.71 -2.66
CA SER A 81 6.15 -9.58 -2.81
C SER A 81 7.07 -9.10 -3.93
N GLY A 82 6.49 -8.70 -5.06
CA GLY A 82 7.25 -8.19 -6.18
C GLY A 82 7.99 -6.90 -5.87
N LEU A 83 7.35 -5.98 -5.13
CA LEU A 83 8.00 -4.75 -4.69
C LEU A 83 9.16 -5.04 -3.75
N SER A 84 8.97 -5.95 -2.81
CA SER A 84 10.03 -6.34 -1.87
C SER A 84 11.24 -6.91 -2.61
N ALA A 85 11.01 -7.81 -3.56
CA ALA A 85 12.09 -8.41 -4.37
C ALA A 85 12.78 -7.35 -5.22
N TRP A 86 12.02 -6.47 -5.85
CA TRP A 86 12.57 -5.41 -6.67
C TRP A 86 13.46 -4.46 -5.86
N LEU A 87 13.02 -4.09 -4.65
CA LEU A 87 13.82 -3.24 -3.76
C LEU A 87 15.11 -3.94 -3.32
N ALA A 88 15.09 -5.26 -3.19
CA ALA A 88 16.27 -6.05 -2.86
C ALA A 88 17.20 -6.29 -4.06
N GLY A 89 16.82 -5.81 -5.25
CA GLY A 89 17.61 -6.04 -6.47
C GLY A 89 17.42 -7.42 -7.07
N GLU A 90 16.40 -8.16 -6.67
CA GLU A 90 16.18 -9.55 -7.05
C GLU A 90 15.07 -9.76 -8.09
N GLY A 91 14.49 -8.68 -8.58
CA GLY A 91 13.40 -8.80 -9.55
C GLY A 91 13.09 -7.49 -10.23
N GLU A 92 12.14 -7.55 -11.16
CA GLU A 92 11.66 -6.38 -11.86
C GLU A 92 10.56 -5.67 -11.08
N LEU A 93 10.33 -4.41 -11.42
CA LEU A 93 9.22 -3.65 -10.87
C LEU A 93 7.90 -4.35 -11.23
N PRO A 94 7.03 -4.67 -10.26
CA PRO A 94 5.78 -5.37 -10.55
C PRO A 94 4.82 -4.50 -11.35
N HIS A 95 3.81 -5.15 -11.93
CA HIS A 95 2.77 -4.47 -12.69
C HIS A 95 1.67 -3.95 -11.76
N TRP A 96 1.61 -2.64 -11.64
CA TRP A 96 0.54 -1.96 -10.91
C TRP A 96 0.39 -0.57 -11.51
N PRO A 97 -0.83 -0.04 -11.67
CA PRO A 97 -1.02 1.28 -12.30
C PRO A 97 -0.20 2.37 -11.61
N GLY A 98 0.65 3.04 -12.37
CA GLY A 98 1.46 4.16 -11.89
C GLY A 98 2.68 3.79 -11.07
N ILE A 99 2.96 2.49 -10.87
CA ILE A 99 4.03 2.03 -9.97
C ILE A 99 5.42 2.54 -10.35
N GLU A 100 5.64 2.85 -11.62
CA GLU A 100 6.91 3.39 -12.11
C GLU A 100 7.28 4.73 -11.45
N ALA A 101 6.33 5.44 -10.86
CA ALA A 101 6.60 6.65 -10.10
C ALA A 101 7.49 6.37 -8.88
N LEU A 102 7.52 5.13 -8.40
CA LEU A 102 8.36 4.72 -7.27
C LEU A 102 9.76 4.31 -7.66
N ALA A 103 10.06 4.20 -8.95
CA ALA A 103 11.35 3.70 -9.44
C ALA A 103 12.57 4.42 -8.84
N PRO A 104 12.57 5.77 -8.69
CA PRO A 104 13.72 6.47 -8.11
C PRO A 104 14.02 6.07 -6.65
N ALA A 105 13.06 5.53 -5.91
CA ALA A 105 13.25 5.17 -4.52
C ALA A 105 14.13 3.93 -4.33
N ARG A 106 14.30 3.12 -5.38
CA ARG A 106 15.10 1.88 -5.29
C ARG A 106 16.53 2.14 -4.80
N ASP A 107 17.12 3.25 -5.26
CA ASP A 107 18.51 3.59 -4.93
C ASP A 107 18.66 4.26 -3.55
N HIS A 108 17.57 4.37 -2.79
CA HIS A 108 17.55 5.00 -1.48
C HIS A 108 17.04 4.02 -0.42
N PRO A 109 17.92 3.14 0.11
CA PRO A 109 17.50 2.10 1.06
C PRO A 109 16.75 2.62 2.29
N GLY A 110 17.07 3.83 2.75
CA GLY A 110 16.37 4.44 3.88
C GLY A 110 14.89 4.71 3.64
N ARG A 111 14.45 4.67 2.38
CA ARG A 111 13.04 4.91 2.01
C ARG A 111 12.27 3.63 1.73
N HIS A 112 12.94 2.48 1.68
CA HIS A 112 12.31 1.21 1.34
C HIS A 112 11.24 0.82 2.33
N GLY A 113 11.47 1.06 3.62
CA GLY A 113 10.49 0.77 4.66
C GLY A 113 9.19 1.57 4.49
N ALA A 114 9.31 2.86 4.21
CA ALA A 114 8.15 3.73 3.99
C ALA A 114 7.39 3.33 2.72
N LEU A 115 8.11 2.96 1.65
CA LEU A 115 7.50 2.51 0.41
C LEU A 115 6.67 1.24 0.63
N MET A 116 7.20 0.28 1.38
CA MET A 116 6.53 -1.00 1.64
C MET A 116 5.41 -0.90 2.67
N LEU A 117 5.36 0.16 3.46
CA LEU A 117 4.44 0.28 4.59
C LEU A 117 2.96 0.06 4.20
N PRO A 118 2.41 0.74 3.18
CA PRO A 118 1.01 0.52 2.81
C PRO A 118 0.75 -0.90 2.30
N TRP A 119 1.70 -1.49 1.60
CA TRP A 119 1.57 -2.85 1.07
C TRP A 119 1.58 -3.89 2.19
N ASN A 120 2.45 -3.70 3.17
CA ASN A 120 2.51 -4.57 4.35
C ASN A 120 1.21 -4.45 5.16
N ALA A 121 0.71 -3.23 5.33
CA ALA A 121 -0.55 -3.01 6.03
C ALA A 121 -1.73 -3.66 5.30
N ALA A 122 -1.77 -3.56 3.97
CA ALA A 122 -2.82 -4.18 3.18
C ALA A 122 -2.79 -5.70 3.30
N CYS A 123 -1.62 -6.31 3.21
CA CYS A 123 -1.47 -7.76 3.38
C CYS A 123 -1.91 -8.20 4.78
N GLU A 124 -1.56 -7.45 5.80
CA GLU A 124 -1.97 -7.74 7.17
C GLU A 124 -3.48 -7.62 7.34
N ALA A 125 -4.09 -6.57 6.80
CA ALA A 125 -5.54 -6.37 6.84
C ALA A 125 -6.26 -7.54 6.17
N LEU A 126 -5.78 -7.98 5.02
CA LEU A 126 -6.35 -9.11 4.29
C LEU A 126 -6.21 -10.42 5.06
N SER A 127 -5.14 -10.57 5.83
CA SER A 127 -4.90 -11.76 6.64
C SER A 127 -5.88 -11.84 7.82
N THR A 128 -6.31 -10.72 8.38
CA THR A 128 -7.28 -10.71 9.48
C THR A 128 -8.65 -11.24 9.07
N GLY A 129 -8.99 -11.10 7.78
CA GLY A 129 -10.26 -11.61 7.24
C GLY A 129 -10.20 -13.05 6.78
N ALA A 130 -9.03 -13.68 6.80
CA ALA A 130 -8.83 -15.04 6.28
C ALA A 130 -9.10 -16.15 7.30
N ALA A 131 -9.43 -15.79 8.52
CA ALA A 131 -9.66 -16.75 9.60
C ALA A 131 -10.99 -17.49 9.45
#